data_159d61a55bc819db9084f79a64e40d86
#
_entry.id   159d61a55bc819db9084f79a64e40d86
#
_cell.length_a   1.000
_cell.length_b   1.000
_cell.length_c   1.000
_cell.angle_alpha   90.00
_cell.angle_beta   90.00
_cell.angle_gamma   90.00
#
_symmetry.space_group_name_H-M   'P 1'
#
loop_
_entity.id
_entity.type
_entity.pdbx_description
1 polymer ?
#
loop_
_entity_poly.entity_id
_entity_poly.type
_entity_poly.pdbx_seq_one_letter_code
_entity_poly.pdbx_strand_id
1 'polypeptide(L)'
;MAKRRPQGEGTIRKRPDGRWEGRIIIGHKKDGTPIYKSVFGKTQKSTLKQLHQLIDLYRDVDLTEECRMTLGEWLDKWLDEYMIFSVRESTLDGYRRIVNNQIKRFIGNKALSSLTTADIQKFYNKIKKEGRRKPHPVHGYALADSMVRGVHMLLHEALDVAVRERYIVRNPTDNTTIPKKPCTEKQVLNDNQLEKFLEALKEEPYWYDFFYVEVMTGLRRGEICGIKWSDIDFTEGTLFIERSVSTKAGGGVTVGETKTDAGARKIVLPPSVANLLWEKKTDAVSEWVFPHYPKPTDPLHPSLAYNKLKSVLKKLNLPLLRFHDLRHTFATHATDGGVDPKTLAGILGHTDASFTLDTYTHVTSDMQKGASAVVNDMMQQFLI
;
A
#
# COMPACT_ATOMS: atom_id res chain seq x y z
N MET A 1 24.19 43.92 40.50
CA MET A 1 23.26 42.77 40.51
C MET A 1 22.92 42.41 39.06
N ALA A 2 23.13 41.16 38.64
CA ALA A 2 22.81 40.71 37.29
C ALA A 2 21.29 40.74 37.11
N LYS A 3 20.76 41.45 36.11
CA LYS A 3 19.33 41.50 35.78
C LYS A 3 18.84 40.08 35.52
N ARG A 4 17.83 39.63 36.29
CA ARG A 4 17.11 38.35 36.03
C ARG A 4 16.47 38.45 34.63
N ARG A 5 16.69 37.42 33.81
CA ARG A 5 16.02 37.34 32.50
C ARG A 5 14.52 37.12 32.69
N PRO A 6 13.68 37.60 31.76
CA PRO A 6 12.24 37.35 31.76
C PRO A 6 11.94 35.87 31.78
N GLN A 7 10.75 35.54 32.27
CA GLN A 7 10.23 34.17 32.29
C GLN A 7 10.07 33.66 30.83
N GLY A 8 10.63 32.49 30.52
CA GLY A 8 10.62 31.96 29.15
C GLY A 8 11.95 32.10 28.38
N GLU A 9 12.85 33.00 28.77
CA GLU A 9 14.14 33.21 28.07
C GLU A 9 15.24 32.18 28.45
N GLY A 10 14.91 31.17 29.26
CA GLY A 10 15.86 30.16 29.71
C GLY A 10 16.99 30.72 30.58
N THR A 11 17.90 29.87 31.01
CA THR A 11 19.03 30.24 31.85
C THR A 11 20.35 29.88 31.14
N ILE A 12 21.39 30.72 31.31
CA ILE A 12 22.73 30.45 30.83
C ILE A 12 23.72 30.57 31.99
N ARG A 13 24.62 29.60 32.15
CA ARG A 13 25.62 29.58 33.18
C ARG A 13 26.95 28.99 32.68
N LYS A 14 28.06 29.39 33.31
CA LYS A 14 29.35 28.76 33.09
C LYS A 14 29.49 27.60 34.06
N ARG A 15 29.89 26.44 33.56
CA ARG A 15 30.11 25.22 34.36
C ARG A 15 31.50 25.17 34.91
N PRO A 16 31.75 24.37 35.96
CA PRO A 16 33.11 24.13 36.49
C PRO A 16 34.11 23.60 35.45
N ASP A 17 33.61 22.85 34.45
CA ASP A 17 34.41 22.30 33.36
C ASP A 17 34.76 23.35 32.26
N GLY A 18 34.47 24.64 32.52
CA GLY A 18 34.76 25.77 31.61
C GLY A 18 33.80 25.96 30.49
N ARG A 19 32.87 25.03 30.22
CA ARG A 19 31.86 25.15 29.18
C ARG A 19 30.70 26.00 29.66
N TRP A 20 30.01 26.62 28.69
CA TRP A 20 28.74 27.33 28.90
C TRP A 20 27.58 26.36 28.70
N GLU A 21 26.60 26.41 29.61
CA GLU A 21 25.35 25.69 29.56
C GLU A 21 24.19 26.66 29.45
N GLY A 22 23.37 26.51 28.39
CA GLY A 22 22.07 27.14 28.26
C GLY A 22 20.97 26.10 28.50
N ARG A 23 19.94 26.41 29.29
CA ARG A 23 18.81 25.49 29.53
C ARG A 23 17.49 26.19 29.53
N ILE A 24 16.46 25.52 29.06
CA ILE A 24 15.05 25.92 29.12
C ILE A 24 14.24 24.86 29.83
N ILE A 25 13.10 25.28 30.39
CA ILE A 25 12.06 24.35 30.84
C ILE A 25 11.21 24.03 29.62
N ILE A 26 11.00 22.72 29.36
CA ILE A 26 10.23 22.23 28.23
C ILE A 26 8.95 21.52 28.68
N GLY A 27 8.68 21.47 29.98
CA GLY A 27 7.50 20.88 30.59
C GLY A 27 7.70 20.61 32.07
N HIS A 28 6.70 20.00 32.70
CA HIS A 28 6.71 19.64 34.10
C HIS A 28 6.33 18.18 34.31
N LYS A 29 6.86 17.57 35.38
CA LYS A 29 6.43 16.24 35.82
C LYS A 29 5.12 16.35 36.59
N LYS A 30 4.45 15.21 36.88
CA LYS A 30 3.23 15.16 37.69
C LYS A 30 3.39 15.77 39.10
N ASP A 31 4.60 15.70 39.62
CA ASP A 31 4.99 16.29 40.91
C ASP A 31 5.32 17.81 40.84
N GLY A 32 5.12 18.42 39.66
CA GLY A 32 5.45 19.84 39.41
C GLY A 32 6.94 20.10 39.13
N THR A 33 7.80 19.09 39.20
CA THR A 33 9.25 19.24 38.90
C THR A 33 9.48 19.61 37.45
N PRO A 34 10.24 20.70 37.13
CA PRO A 34 10.45 21.10 35.76
C PRO A 34 11.36 20.12 34.99
N ILE A 35 11.02 19.89 33.73
CA ILE A 35 11.82 19.12 32.78
C ILE A 35 12.69 20.11 32.00
N TYR A 36 14.00 19.90 32.05
CA TYR A 36 14.96 20.77 31.38
C TYR A 36 15.50 20.17 30.09
N LYS A 37 15.73 21.03 29.08
CA LYS A 37 16.57 20.75 27.93
C LYS A 37 17.77 21.69 27.96
N SER A 38 18.98 21.17 27.72
CA SER A 38 20.22 21.94 27.80
C SER A 38 20.99 21.91 26.48
N VAL A 39 21.66 23.01 26.19
CA VAL A 39 22.66 23.15 25.10
C VAL A 39 23.99 23.54 25.71
N PHE A 40 25.09 23.14 25.12
CA PHE A 40 26.44 23.39 25.61
C PHE A 40 27.31 24.03 24.52
N GLY A 41 28.15 24.99 24.90
CA GLY A 41 29.06 25.64 23.98
C GLY A 41 30.36 26.08 24.67
N LYS A 42 31.39 26.35 23.84
CA LYS A 42 32.68 26.84 24.33
C LYS A 42 32.64 28.29 24.75
N THR A 43 31.74 29.11 24.18
CA THR A 43 31.58 30.52 24.47
C THR A 43 30.17 30.87 24.86
N GLN A 44 29.99 31.94 25.66
CA GLN A 44 28.65 32.41 26.04
C GLN A 44 27.82 32.79 24.82
N LYS A 45 28.42 33.47 23.85
CA LYS A 45 27.75 33.93 22.63
C LYS A 45 27.22 32.77 21.78
N SER A 46 28.04 31.72 21.58
CA SER A 46 27.63 30.54 20.81
C SER A 46 26.53 29.77 21.53
N THR A 47 26.63 29.62 22.88
CA THR A 47 25.61 28.95 23.67
C THR A 47 24.31 29.73 23.71
N LEU A 48 24.36 31.04 23.74
CA LEU A 48 23.18 31.92 23.67
C LEU A 48 22.44 31.75 22.33
N LYS A 49 23.17 31.73 21.23
CA LYS A 49 22.57 31.47 19.90
C LYS A 49 21.86 30.12 19.85
N GLN A 50 22.51 29.07 20.36
CA GLN A 50 21.90 27.73 20.45
C GLN A 50 20.69 27.70 21.41
N LEU A 51 20.75 28.46 22.51
CA LEU A 51 19.64 28.57 23.45
C LEU A 51 18.43 29.26 22.81
N HIS A 52 18.64 30.33 22.05
CA HIS A 52 17.53 30.98 21.31
C HIS A 52 16.92 30.03 20.30
N GLN A 53 17.72 29.29 19.54
CA GLN A 53 17.21 28.26 18.62
C GLN A 53 16.43 27.16 19.36
N LEU A 54 16.87 26.80 20.56
CA LEU A 54 16.16 25.83 21.40
C LEU A 54 14.84 26.41 21.92
N ILE A 55 14.80 27.68 22.34
CA ILE A 55 13.59 28.38 22.77
C ILE A 55 12.59 28.45 21.61
N ASP A 56 13.03 28.85 20.43
CA ASP A 56 12.16 28.94 19.25
C ASP A 56 11.57 27.55 18.87
N LEU A 57 12.39 26.49 19.02
CA LEU A 57 11.97 25.11 18.74
C LEU A 57 10.90 24.60 19.74
N TYR A 58 10.96 25.01 21.00
CA TYR A 58 10.09 24.53 22.07
C TYR A 58 9.08 25.58 22.56
N ARG A 59 8.92 26.70 21.85
CA ARG A 59 8.13 27.87 22.30
C ARG A 59 6.70 27.51 22.73
N ASP A 60 6.05 26.58 22.01
CA ASP A 60 4.66 26.22 22.20
C ASP A 60 4.48 24.75 22.65
N VAL A 61 5.55 24.14 23.17
CA VAL A 61 5.54 22.73 23.56
C VAL A 61 5.68 22.62 25.09
N ASP A 62 4.64 22.14 25.74
CA ASP A 62 4.69 21.70 27.13
C ASP A 62 4.73 20.18 27.18
N LEU A 63 5.93 19.62 27.34
CA LEU A 63 6.14 18.18 27.39
C LEU A 63 5.72 17.67 28.79
N THR A 64 4.56 17.03 28.85
CA THR A 64 4.08 16.30 30.03
C THR A 64 4.80 14.97 30.24
N GLU A 65 4.55 14.27 31.36
CA GLU A 65 5.09 12.92 31.57
C GLU A 65 4.64 11.92 30.49
N GLU A 66 3.52 12.14 29.85
CA GLU A 66 3.04 11.33 28.72
C GLU A 66 3.98 11.40 27.51
N CYS A 67 4.77 12.48 27.38
CA CYS A 67 5.82 12.57 26.38
C CYS A 67 7.03 11.67 26.64
N ARG A 68 7.06 10.93 27.75
CA ARG A 68 8.10 9.94 28.05
C ARG A 68 7.82 8.56 27.49
N MET A 69 6.61 8.37 26.91
CA MET A 69 6.30 7.10 26.29
C MET A 69 7.35 6.70 25.25
N THR A 70 7.54 5.43 25.11
CA THR A 70 8.41 4.87 24.09
C THR A 70 7.73 4.98 22.72
N LEU A 71 8.52 4.86 21.67
CA LEU A 71 7.98 4.77 20.31
C LEU A 71 6.99 3.61 20.17
N GLY A 72 7.27 2.48 20.83
CA GLY A 72 6.40 1.30 20.79
C GLY A 72 5.04 1.55 21.42
N GLU A 73 4.99 2.20 22.59
CA GLU A 73 3.75 2.59 23.27
C GLU A 73 2.96 3.63 22.48
N TRP A 74 3.65 4.61 21.89
CA TRP A 74 3.02 5.57 21.00
C TRP A 74 2.35 4.89 19.80
N LEU A 75 3.05 3.97 19.15
CA LEU A 75 2.51 3.28 17.96
C LEU A 75 1.31 2.40 18.31
N ASP A 76 1.25 1.77 19.49
CA ASP A 76 0.05 1.08 19.94
C ASP A 76 -1.12 2.04 20.12
N LYS A 77 -0.88 3.13 20.86
CA LYS A 77 -1.89 4.18 21.06
C LYS A 77 -2.39 4.74 19.72
N TRP A 78 -1.48 5.03 18.80
CA TRP A 78 -1.82 5.53 17.47
C TRP A 78 -2.69 4.54 16.67
N LEU A 79 -2.37 3.25 16.70
CA LEU A 79 -3.16 2.22 16.03
C LEU A 79 -4.56 2.07 16.64
N ASP A 80 -4.66 2.12 17.96
CA ASP A 80 -5.91 1.82 18.68
C ASP A 80 -6.83 3.04 18.81
N GLU A 81 -6.28 4.27 18.81
CA GLU A 81 -7.09 5.48 18.99
C GLU A 81 -7.31 6.26 17.67
N TYR A 82 -6.33 6.26 16.75
CA TYR A 82 -6.41 7.08 15.52
C TYR A 82 -6.70 6.27 14.27
N MET A 83 -6.14 5.04 14.16
CA MET A 83 -6.27 4.27 12.93
C MET A 83 -7.52 3.39 12.89
N ILE A 84 -8.09 3.03 14.02
CA ILE A 84 -9.26 2.12 14.09
C ILE A 84 -10.46 2.63 13.28
N PHE A 85 -10.68 3.93 13.21
CA PHE A 85 -11.76 4.54 12.43
C PHE A 85 -11.32 5.05 11.04
N SER A 86 -10.01 5.11 10.78
CA SER A 86 -9.46 5.72 9.57
C SER A 86 -9.18 4.72 8.48
N VAL A 87 -8.96 3.44 8.82
CA VAL A 87 -8.58 2.40 7.87
C VAL A 87 -9.39 1.13 8.06
N ARG A 88 -9.51 0.33 7.01
CA ARG A 88 -10.16 -0.98 7.09
C ARG A 88 -9.37 -1.94 8.00
N GLU A 89 -10.07 -2.88 8.63
CA GLU A 89 -9.50 -3.90 9.53
C GLU A 89 -8.28 -4.60 8.92
N SER A 90 -8.36 -4.99 7.65
CA SER A 90 -7.23 -5.65 6.95
C SER A 90 -5.98 -4.77 6.80
N THR A 91 -6.17 -3.45 6.69
CA THR A 91 -5.06 -2.48 6.66
C THR A 91 -4.49 -2.30 8.06
N LEU A 92 -5.36 -2.20 9.08
CA LEU A 92 -4.96 -2.10 10.48
C LEU A 92 -4.14 -3.32 10.91
N ASP A 93 -4.53 -4.53 10.52
CA ASP A 93 -3.77 -5.77 10.72
C ASP A 93 -2.41 -5.74 10.01
N GLY A 94 -2.35 -5.15 8.83
CA GLY A 94 -1.10 -4.89 8.11
C GLY A 94 -0.18 -3.97 8.88
N TYR A 95 -0.71 -2.87 9.40
CA TYR A 95 0.01 -1.90 10.22
C TYR A 95 0.51 -2.51 11.52
N ARG A 96 -0.35 -3.24 12.26
CA ARG A 96 0.04 -3.98 13.47
C ARG A 96 1.20 -4.94 13.21
N ARG A 97 1.17 -5.65 12.08
CA ARG A 97 2.28 -6.55 11.70
C ARG A 97 3.59 -5.80 11.45
N ILE A 98 3.55 -4.67 10.77
CA ILE A 98 4.72 -3.82 10.52
C ILE A 98 5.25 -3.27 11.85
N VAL A 99 4.39 -2.71 12.68
CA VAL A 99 4.77 -2.17 14.00
C VAL A 99 5.45 -3.23 14.84
N ASN A 100 4.86 -4.41 14.99
CA ASN A 100 5.38 -5.46 15.87
C ASN A 100 6.62 -6.17 15.32
N ASN A 101 6.66 -6.39 14.01
CA ASN A 101 7.74 -7.20 13.42
C ASN A 101 8.97 -6.39 13.04
N GLN A 102 8.79 -5.14 12.63
CA GLN A 102 9.87 -4.29 12.14
C GLN A 102 10.22 -3.17 13.11
N ILE A 103 9.22 -2.37 13.58
CA ILE A 103 9.54 -1.14 14.30
C ILE A 103 9.87 -1.43 15.78
N LYS A 104 8.94 -2.05 16.52
CA LYS A 104 9.13 -2.32 17.95
C LYS A 104 10.36 -3.17 18.24
N ARG A 105 10.62 -4.15 17.37
CA ARG A 105 11.77 -5.06 17.51
C ARG A 105 13.12 -4.33 17.51
N PHE A 106 13.26 -3.22 16.79
CA PHE A 106 14.55 -2.55 16.58
C PHE A 106 14.69 -1.22 17.33
N ILE A 107 13.60 -0.44 17.40
CA ILE A 107 13.64 0.91 17.98
C ILE A 107 12.46 1.21 18.91
N GLY A 108 11.57 0.24 19.16
CA GLY A 108 10.36 0.43 19.97
C GLY A 108 10.60 0.93 21.40
N ASN A 109 11.73 0.55 22.02
CA ASN A 109 12.06 0.94 23.39
C ASN A 109 12.69 2.34 23.52
N LYS A 110 12.93 3.05 22.40
CA LYS A 110 13.42 4.43 22.47
C LYS A 110 12.33 5.37 22.91
N ALA A 111 12.68 6.29 23.83
CA ALA A 111 11.74 7.34 24.21
C ALA A 111 11.39 8.23 22.99
N LEU A 112 10.10 8.45 22.77
CA LEU A 112 9.57 9.20 21.62
C LEU A 112 10.21 10.59 21.48
N SER A 113 10.36 11.31 22.59
CA SER A 113 10.97 12.65 22.64
C SER A 113 12.49 12.68 22.38
N SER A 114 13.17 11.51 22.40
CA SER A 114 14.61 11.40 22.16
C SER A 114 14.97 10.92 20.76
N LEU A 115 13.96 10.58 19.93
CA LEU A 115 14.19 10.10 18.58
C LEU A 115 14.81 11.19 17.69
N THR A 116 15.87 10.80 16.99
CA THR A 116 16.55 11.68 16.03
C THR A 116 16.43 11.13 14.61
N THR A 117 16.59 12.00 13.61
CA THR A 117 16.66 11.59 12.20
C THR A 117 17.77 10.55 11.95
N ALA A 118 18.90 10.70 12.66
CA ALA A 118 20.00 9.72 12.58
C ALA A 118 19.61 8.33 13.12
N ASP A 119 18.79 8.27 14.18
CA ASP A 119 18.28 7.00 14.70
C ASP A 119 17.38 6.31 13.70
N ILE A 120 16.46 7.06 13.09
CA ILE A 120 15.54 6.55 12.06
C ILE A 120 16.34 6.08 10.84
N GLN A 121 17.34 6.84 10.39
CA GLN A 121 18.17 6.42 9.26
C GLN A 121 18.95 5.13 9.56
N LYS A 122 19.55 5.01 10.75
CA LYS A 122 20.21 3.77 11.18
C LYS A 122 19.24 2.59 11.24
N PHE A 123 18.02 2.84 11.70
CA PHE A 123 16.96 1.84 11.72
C PHE A 123 16.61 1.36 10.31
N TYR A 124 16.39 2.26 9.33
CA TYR A 124 16.12 1.85 7.96
C TYR A 124 17.25 1.02 7.36
N ASN A 125 18.49 1.44 7.57
CA ASN A 125 19.66 0.68 7.12
C ASN A 125 19.72 -0.73 7.76
N LYS A 126 19.32 -0.84 9.01
CA LYS A 126 19.31 -2.13 9.74
C LYS A 126 18.20 -3.05 9.23
N ILE A 127 16.95 -2.58 9.10
CA ILE A 127 15.86 -3.42 8.60
C ILE A 127 16.05 -3.81 7.14
N LYS A 128 16.73 -2.99 6.34
CA LYS A 128 17.11 -3.36 4.97
C LYS A 128 17.93 -4.63 4.95
N LYS A 129 18.82 -4.86 5.94
CA LYS A 129 19.70 -6.03 6.02
C LYS A 129 19.09 -7.19 6.83
N GLU A 130 18.38 -6.90 7.92
CA GLU A 130 17.99 -7.87 8.95
C GLU A 130 16.50 -7.80 9.35
N GLY A 131 15.65 -7.17 8.54
CA GLY A 131 14.27 -6.87 8.93
C GLY A 131 13.30 -8.05 8.94
N ARG A 132 13.62 -9.19 8.32
CA ARG A 132 12.74 -10.39 8.33
C ARG A 132 12.89 -11.15 9.65
N ARG A 133 11.79 -11.78 10.09
CA ARG A 133 11.81 -12.73 11.22
C ARG A 133 12.34 -14.11 10.82
N LYS A 134 12.02 -14.53 9.60
CA LYS A 134 12.49 -15.80 9.01
C LYS A 134 13.28 -15.48 7.75
N PRO A 135 14.35 -16.20 7.47
CA PRO A 135 15.14 -15.95 6.25
C PRO A 135 14.34 -16.34 5.02
N HIS A 136 14.46 -15.51 3.98
CA HIS A 136 13.95 -15.86 2.65
C HIS A 136 15.00 -16.69 1.92
N PRO A 137 14.63 -17.73 1.14
CA PRO A 137 15.60 -18.61 0.47
C PRO A 137 16.63 -17.86 -0.39
N VAL A 138 16.22 -16.76 -1.04
CA VAL A 138 17.09 -15.96 -1.92
C VAL A 138 17.66 -14.72 -1.25
N HIS A 139 16.89 -14.07 -0.35
CA HIS A 139 17.24 -12.75 0.20
C HIS A 139 17.64 -12.77 1.68
N GLY A 140 17.72 -13.94 2.30
CA GLY A 140 18.03 -14.06 3.72
C GLY A 140 17.11 -13.22 4.60
N TYR A 141 17.67 -12.47 5.53
CA TYR A 141 16.89 -11.59 6.42
C TYR A 141 16.62 -10.18 5.86
N ALA A 142 17.11 -9.87 4.67
CA ALA A 142 16.94 -8.55 4.06
C ALA A 142 15.50 -8.24 3.68
N LEU A 143 15.02 -7.02 3.97
CA LEU A 143 13.73 -6.54 3.48
C LEU A 143 13.84 -5.98 2.06
N ALA A 144 12.79 -6.15 1.28
CA ALA A 144 12.65 -5.47 -0.01
C ALA A 144 12.55 -3.95 0.18
N ASP A 145 13.00 -3.18 -0.81
CA ASP A 145 12.93 -1.71 -0.79
C ASP A 145 11.50 -1.18 -0.61
N SER A 146 10.53 -1.84 -1.24
CA SER A 146 9.11 -1.52 -1.06
C SER A 146 8.63 -1.66 0.39
N MET A 147 9.13 -2.67 1.12
CA MET A 147 8.80 -2.87 2.53
C MET A 147 9.43 -1.80 3.41
N VAL A 148 10.70 -1.42 3.16
CA VAL A 148 11.35 -0.31 3.88
C VAL A 148 10.59 1.00 3.66
N ARG A 149 10.13 1.26 2.43
CA ARG A 149 9.26 2.39 2.11
C ARG A 149 7.92 2.33 2.86
N GLY A 150 7.28 1.17 2.90
CA GLY A 150 6.03 0.97 3.66
C GLY A 150 6.20 1.24 5.16
N VAL A 151 7.32 0.78 5.75
CA VAL A 151 7.68 1.09 7.14
C VAL A 151 7.89 2.59 7.33
N HIS A 152 8.57 3.27 6.40
CA HIS A 152 8.77 4.72 6.47
C HIS A 152 7.44 5.47 6.41
N MET A 153 6.55 5.15 5.45
CA MET A 153 5.25 5.83 5.31
C MET A 153 4.41 5.70 6.58
N LEU A 154 4.32 4.49 7.15
CA LEU A 154 3.59 4.26 8.39
C LEU A 154 4.19 5.04 9.55
N LEU A 155 5.51 5.00 9.70
CA LEU A 155 6.21 5.67 10.78
C LEU A 155 6.11 7.19 10.65
N HIS A 156 6.18 7.72 9.43
CA HIS A 156 6.01 9.14 9.13
C HIS A 156 4.62 9.62 9.54
N GLU A 157 3.57 8.92 9.10
CA GLU A 157 2.17 9.24 9.44
C GLU A 157 1.94 9.22 10.95
N ALA A 158 2.40 8.17 11.64
CA ALA A 158 2.27 8.07 13.10
C ALA A 158 3.00 9.19 13.84
N LEU A 159 4.18 9.58 13.38
CA LEU A 159 4.97 10.62 14.01
C LEU A 159 4.49 12.03 13.66
N ASP A 160 3.83 12.23 12.51
CA ASP A 160 3.11 13.47 12.20
C ASP A 160 1.93 13.70 13.15
N VAL A 161 1.22 12.63 13.52
CA VAL A 161 0.19 12.71 14.56
C VAL A 161 0.84 13.09 15.89
N ALA A 162 1.98 12.49 16.25
CA ALA A 162 2.69 12.82 17.49
C ALA A 162 3.15 14.30 17.53
N VAL A 163 3.50 14.89 16.39
CA VAL A 163 3.80 16.33 16.29
C VAL A 163 2.53 17.16 16.49
N ARG A 164 1.43 16.81 15.84
CA ARG A 164 0.13 17.50 16.01
C ARG A 164 -0.38 17.48 17.46
N GLU A 165 -0.21 16.32 18.10
CA GLU A 165 -0.56 16.13 19.52
C GLU A 165 0.50 16.68 20.49
N ARG A 166 1.57 17.32 19.98
CA ARG A 166 2.64 17.94 20.75
C ARG A 166 3.45 16.99 21.65
N TYR A 167 3.46 15.69 21.33
CA TYR A 167 4.35 14.72 22.00
C TYR A 167 5.80 14.88 21.56
N ILE A 168 6.02 15.35 20.34
CA ILE A 168 7.34 15.69 19.80
C ILE A 168 7.24 17.00 19.01
N VAL A 169 8.37 17.69 18.90
CA VAL A 169 8.46 19.02 18.27
C VAL A 169 8.52 18.96 16.75
N ARG A 170 9.13 17.91 16.22
CA ARG A 170 9.31 17.69 14.78
C ARG A 170 9.29 16.21 14.48
N ASN A 171 8.92 15.88 13.26
CA ASN A 171 8.95 14.50 12.80
C ASN A 171 10.40 14.05 12.52
N PRO A 172 10.96 13.08 13.26
CA PRO A 172 12.33 12.62 13.01
C PRO A 172 12.50 11.80 11.73
N THR A 173 11.41 11.44 11.04
CA THR A 173 11.46 10.79 9.73
C THR A 173 11.71 11.77 8.59
N ASP A 174 11.46 13.06 8.82
CA ASP A 174 11.78 14.11 7.86
C ASP A 174 13.26 14.08 7.51
N ASN A 175 13.55 14.34 6.24
CA ASN A 175 14.92 14.35 5.71
C ASN A 175 15.69 13.02 5.85
N THR A 176 15.00 11.90 6.08
CA THR A 176 15.61 10.58 5.97
C THR A 176 15.71 10.16 4.50
N THR A 177 16.75 9.42 4.18
CA THR A 177 16.93 8.83 2.86
C THR A 177 16.30 7.43 2.83
N ILE A 178 15.32 7.24 1.94
CA ILE A 178 14.66 5.95 1.73
C ILE A 178 15.03 5.37 0.34
N PRO A 179 14.93 4.04 0.15
CA PRO A 179 15.18 3.43 -1.15
C PRO A 179 14.28 4.04 -2.23
N LYS A 180 14.80 4.22 -3.44
CA LYS A 180 13.98 4.64 -4.59
C LYS A 180 12.92 3.58 -4.91
N LYS A 181 11.76 4.01 -5.42
CA LYS A 181 10.76 3.07 -5.93
C LYS A 181 11.34 2.39 -7.17
N PRO A 182 11.55 1.05 -7.17
CA PRO A 182 12.01 0.40 -8.38
C PRO A 182 10.95 0.53 -9.47
N CYS A 183 11.36 0.92 -10.65
CA CYS A 183 10.53 0.75 -11.84
C CYS A 183 10.64 -0.73 -12.24
N THR A 184 9.63 -1.52 -11.94
CA THR A 184 9.55 -2.91 -12.40
C THR A 184 8.61 -2.95 -13.59
N GLU A 185 9.14 -3.41 -14.73
CA GLU A 185 8.30 -3.75 -15.87
C GLU A 185 7.24 -4.78 -15.46
N LYS A 186 6.01 -4.54 -15.89
CA LYS A 186 4.91 -5.47 -15.64
C LYS A 186 5.07 -6.63 -16.59
N GLN A 187 5.07 -7.83 -16.03
CA GLN A 187 5.07 -9.04 -16.85
C GLN A 187 3.64 -9.32 -17.31
N VAL A 188 3.46 -9.53 -18.59
CA VAL A 188 2.19 -9.92 -19.22
C VAL A 188 2.43 -11.17 -20.07
N LEU A 189 1.39 -11.96 -20.28
CA LEU A 189 1.43 -13.06 -21.24
C LEU A 189 1.17 -12.50 -22.64
N ASN A 190 2.02 -12.84 -23.61
CA ASN A 190 1.73 -12.59 -25.02
C ASN A 190 0.72 -13.61 -25.57
N ASP A 191 0.22 -13.39 -26.79
CA ASP A 191 -0.84 -14.22 -27.41
C ASP A 191 -0.53 -15.72 -27.35
N ASN A 192 0.66 -16.14 -27.77
CA ASN A 192 1.09 -17.54 -27.77
C ASN A 192 1.17 -18.13 -26.36
N GLN A 193 1.63 -17.34 -25.39
CA GLN A 193 1.70 -17.76 -23.99
C GLN A 193 0.31 -17.89 -23.36
N LEU A 194 -0.60 -16.96 -23.68
CA LEU A 194 -1.97 -16.98 -23.20
C LEU A 194 -2.75 -18.17 -23.78
N GLU A 195 -2.59 -18.44 -25.08
CA GLU A 195 -3.15 -19.61 -25.74
C GLU A 195 -2.68 -20.91 -25.07
N LYS A 196 -1.36 -21.09 -24.92
CA LYS A 196 -0.79 -22.26 -24.23
C LYS A 196 -1.31 -22.41 -22.79
N PHE A 197 -1.47 -21.28 -22.09
CA PHE A 197 -1.98 -21.27 -20.72
C PHE A 197 -3.42 -21.76 -20.64
N LEU A 198 -4.30 -21.28 -21.52
CA LEU A 198 -5.71 -21.70 -21.58
C LEU A 198 -5.84 -23.14 -22.08
N GLU A 199 -5.08 -23.54 -23.11
CA GLU A 199 -5.07 -24.89 -23.63
C GLU A 199 -4.73 -25.93 -22.56
N ALA A 200 -3.72 -25.66 -21.74
CA ALA A 200 -3.31 -26.54 -20.65
C ALA A 200 -4.37 -26.71 -19.54
N LEU A 201 -5.38 -25.86 -19.53
CA LEU A 201 -6.48 -25.92 -18.55
C LEU A 201 -7.73 -26.63 -19.09
N LYS A 202 -7.83 -26.94 -20.38
CA LYS A 202 -9.01 -27.60 -20.98
C LYS A 202 -9.37 -28.94 -20.34
N GLU A 203 -8.37 -29.68 -19.83
CA GLU A 203 -8.58 -30.94 -19.10
C GLU A 203 -9.15 -30.71 -17.68
N GLU A 204 -9.21 -29.49 -17.20
CA GLU A 204 -9.70 -29.13 -15.88
C GLU A 204 -10.80 -28.04 -16.02
N PRO A 205 -12.04 -28.41 -16.43
CA PRO A 205 -13.08 -27.44 -16.83
C PRO A 205 -13.34 -26.33 -15.82
N TYR A 206 -13.35 -26.65 -14.52
CA TYR A 206 -13.52 -25.65 -13.46
C TYR A 206 -12.46 -24.54 -13.50
N TRP A 207 -11.18 -24.91 -13.69
CA TRP A 207 -10.09 -23.96 -13.74
C TRP A 207 -9.97 -23.26 -15.09
N TYR A 208 -10.36 -23.96 -16.18
CA TYR A 208 -10.47 -23.35 -17.49
C TYR A 208 -11.48 -22.20 -17.46
N ASP A 209 -12.72 -22.46 -16.99
CA ASP A 209 -13.77 -21.45 -16.89
C ASP A 209 -13.35 -20.27 -16.02
N PHE A 210 -12.75 -20.56 -14.86
CA PHE A 210 -12.27 -19.52 -13.96
C PHE A 210 -11.23 -18.60 -14.61
N PHE A 211 -10.20 -19.15 -15.22
CA PHE A 211 -9.15 -18.35 -15.84
C PHE A 211 -9.57 -17.74 -17.17
N TYR A 212 -10.47 -18.38 -17.90
CA TYR A 212 -11.06 -17.80 -19.11
C TYR A 212 -11.84 -16.53 -18.78
N VAL A 213 -12.73 -16.58 -17.76
CA VAL A 213 -13.44 -15.39 -17.29
C VAL A 213 -12.47 -14.32 -16.80
N GLU A 214 -11.42 -14.69 -16.07
CA GLU A 214 -10.42 -13.75 -15.54
C GLU A 214 -9.68 -13.00 -16.67
N VAL A 215 -9.16 -13.72 -17.66
CA VAL A 215 -8.40 -13.11 -18.77
C VAL A 215 -9.27 -12.34 -19.75
N MET A 216 -10.58 -12.63 -19.81
CA MET A 216 -11.55 -11.95 -20.67
C MET A 216 -12.22 -10.73 -20.02
N THR A 217 -12.10 -10.57 -18.70
CA THR A 217 -12.76 -9.49 -17.95
C THR A 217 -11.79 -8.63 -17.15
N GLY A 218 -10.59 -9.13 -16.86
CA GLY A 218 -9.58 -8.43 -16.07
C GLY A 218 -10.02 -8.11 -14.64
N LEU A 219 -10.87 -8.92 -14.04
CA LEU A 219 -11.35 -8.76 -12.67
C LEU A 219 -10.21 -8.83 -11.66
N ARG A 220 -10.37 -8.19 -10.49
CA ARG A 220 -9.44 -8.44 -9.40
C ARG A 220 -9.67 -9.85 -8.84
N ARG A 221 -8.59 -10.52 -8.39
CA ARG A 221 -8.68 -11.89 -7.83
C ARG A 221 -9.81 -12.09 -6.83
N GLY A 222 -10.00 -11.13 -5.92
CA GLY A 222 -11.08 -11.22 -4.94
C GLY A 222 -12.47 -10.98 -5.54
N GLU A 223 -12.57 -10.20 -6.59
CA GLU A 223 -13.82 -9.95 -7.30
C GLU A 223 -14.30 -11.21 -8.01
N ILE A 224 -13.46 -11.83 -8.84
CA ILE A 224 -13.83 -13.08 -9.55
C ILE A 224 -14.16 -14.23 -8.59
N CYS A 225 -13.43 -14.34 -7.45
CA CYS A 225 -13.78 -15.33 -6.43
C CYS A 225 -15.12 -15.07 -5.74
N GLY A 226 -15.63 -13.84 -5.83
CA GLY A 226 -16.85 -13.39 -5.16
C GLY A 226 -18.07 -13.21 -6.05
N ILE A 227 -18.03 -13.63 -7.31
CA ILE A 227 -19.17 -13.54 -8.24
C ILE A 227 -20.25 -14.53 -7.83
N LYS A 228 -21.50 -14.02 -7.73
CA LYS A 228 -22.72 -14.84 -7.59
C LYS A 228 -23.48 -14.86 -8.90
N TRP A 229 -24.31 -15.89 -9.07
CA TRP A 229 -25.22 -15.97 -10.22
C TRP A 229 -26.21 -14.82 -10.27
N SER A 230 -26.59 -14.25 -9.12
CA SER A 230 -27.44 -13.09 -9.00
C SER A 230 -26.82 -11.79 -9.55
N ASP A 231 -25.51 -11.75 -9.71
CA ASP A 231 -24.80 -10.55 -10.18
C ASP A 231 -24.80 -10.47 -11.71
N ILE A 232 -25.23 -11.53 -12.39
CA ILE A 232 -25.20 -11.63 -13.84
C ILE A 232 -26.61 -11.44 -14.42
N ASP A 233 -26.76 -10.41 -15.21
CA ASP A 233 -27.92 -10.24 -16.07
C ASP A 233 -27.62 -10.86 -17.44
N PHE A 234 -28.14 -12.04 -17.67
CA PHE A 234 -27.95 -12.76 -18.94
C PHE A 234 -28.75 -12.18 -20.10
N THR A 235 -29.82 -11.40 -19.84
CA THR A 235 -30.61 -10.74 -20.87
C THR A 235 -29.82 -9.57 -21.46
N GLU A 236 -29.21 -8.76 -20.60
CA GLU A 236 -28.36 -7.63 -20.97
C GLU A 236 -26.89 -8.00 -21.22
N GLY A 237 -26.50 -9.22 -20.91
CA GLY A 237 -25.11 -9.65 -21.01
C GLY A 237 -24.16 -8.88 -20.08
N THR A 238 -24.58 -8.57 -18.86
CA THR A 238 -23.83 -7.71 -17.94
C THR A 238 -23.54 -8.38 -16.61
N LEU A 239 -22.43 -7.97 -16.00
CA LEU A 239 -22.01 -8.40 -14.65
C LEU A 239 -21.88 -7.18 -13.74
N PHE A 240 -22.52 -7.24 -12.58
CA PHE A 240 -22.38 -6.23 -11.53
C PHE A 240 -21.39 -6.71 -10.48
N ILE A 241 -20.31 -5.98 -10.28
CA ILE A 241 -19.24 -6.28 -9.34
C ILE A 241 -19.44 -5.44 -8.09
N GLU A 242 -19.85 -6.04 -6.97
CA GLU A 242 -20.13 -5.31 -5.73
C GLU A 242 -19.34 -5.84 -4.52
N ARG A 243 -18.77 -7.05 -4.63
CA ARG A 243 -18.07 -7.69 -3.52
C ARG A 243 -16.69 -8.23 -3.89
N SER A 244 -15.91 -8.49 -2.87
CA SER A 244 -14.57 -9.07 -3.01
C SER A 244 -14.30 -10.05 -1.89
N VAL A 245 -13.73 -11.19 -2.24
CA VAL A 245 -13.30 -12.22 -1.29
C VAL A 245 -11.84 -11.98 -0.90
N SER A 246 -11.58 -11.95 0.40
CA SER A 246 -10.24 -11.83 0.96
C SER A 246 -9.94 -12.95 1.96
N THR A 247 -8.65 -13.22 2.18
CA THR A 247 -8.21 -14.25 3.15
C THR A 247 -8.13 -13.65 4.55
N LYS A 248 -8.66 -14.37 5.55
CA LYS A 248 -8.52 -14.03 6.98
C LYS A 248 -7.14 -14.39 7.52
N ALA A 249 -6.65 -13.60 8.47
CA ALA A 249 -5.55 -14.03 9.34
C ALA A 249 -6.02 -15.25 10.15
N GLY A 250 -5.27 -16.37 10.07
CA GLY A 250 -5.68 -17.62 10.74
C GLY A 250 -6.45 -18.60 9.87
N GLY A 251 -6.75 -18.27 8.61
CA GLY A 251 -7.42 -19.13 7.63
C GLY A 251 -8.88 -18.75 7.36
N GLY A 252 -9.42 -19.33 6.28
CA GLY A 252 -10.75 -19.01 5.79
C GLY A 252 -10.81 -17.73 4.96
N VAL A 253 -12.03 -17.32 4.61
CA VAL A 253 -12.28 -16.15 3.76
C VAL A 253 -13.23 -15.18 4.44
N THR A 254 -13.13 -13.92 4.04
CA THR A 254 -14.11 -12.85 4.32
C THR A 254 -14.66 -12.37 3.00
N VAL A 255 -15.98 -12.29 2.91
CA VAL A 255 -16.67 -11.60 1.83
C VAL A 255 -17.00 -10.20 2.30
N GLY A 256 -16.60 -9.22 1.58
CA GLY A 256 -16.87 -7.81 1.87
C GLY A 256 -17.13 -7.02 0.60
N GLU A 257 -17.60 -5.79 0.76
CA GLU A 257 -17.76 -4.86 -0.36
C GLU A 257 -16.43 -4.58 -1.07
N THR A 258 -16.51 -4.13 -2.31
CA THR A 258 -15.34 -3.70 -3.07
C THR A 258 -14.56 -2.61 -2.33
N LYS A 259 -13.25 -2.54 -2.57
CA LYS A 259 -12.32 -1.68 -1.81
C LYS A 259 -12.59 -0.18 -1.96
N THR A 260 -13.19 0.23 -3.05
CA THR A 260 -13.49 1.64 -3.39
C THR A 260 -14.86 1.72 -4.05
N ASP A 261 -15.50 2.90 -4.04
CA ASP A 261 -16.76 3.14 -4.74
C ASP A 261 -16.64 2.84 -6.24
N ALA A 262 -15.51 3.18 -6.87
CA ALA A 262 -15.19 2.80 -8.24
C ALA A 262 -15.01 1.28 -8.43
N GLY A 263 -14.89 0.51 -7.35
CA GLY A 263 -14.88 -0.95 -7.39
C GLY A 263 -16.25 -1.56 -7.65
N ALA A 264 -17.32 -0.93 -7.13
CA ALA A 264 -18.70 -1.29 -7.45
C ALA A 264 -19.01 -0.76 -8.87
N ARG A 265 -19.12 -1.67 -9.83
CA ARG A 265 -19.28 -1.32 -11.22
C ARG A 265 -20.03 -2.37 -12.01
N LYS A 266 -20.70 -1.94 -13.07
CA LYS A 266 -21.34 -2.79 -14.08
C LYS A 266 -20.39 -2.90 -15.27
N ILE A 267 -20.10 -4.11 -15.72
CA ILE A 267 -19.33 -4.37 -16.95
C ILE A 267 -20.18 -5.17 -17.92
N VAL A 268 -20.00 -4.93 -19.21
CA VAL A 268 -20.57 -5.75 -20.27
C VAL A 268 -19.67 -6.97 -20.46
N LEU A 269 -20.24 -8.16 -20.41
CA LEU A 269 -19.52 -9.40 -20.64
C LEU A 269 -19.32 -9.64 -22.14
N PRO A 270 -18.12 -10.08 -22.57
CA PRO A 270 -17.96 -10.62 -23.92
C PRO A 270 -18.96 -11.75 -24.15
N PRO A 271 -19.57 -11.85 -25.36
CA PRO A 271 -20.58 -12.88 -25.66
C PRO A 271 -20.10 -14.31 -25.34
N SER A 272 -18.85 -14.62 -25.59
CA SER A 272 -18.24 -15.92 -25.29
C SER A 272 -18.22 -16.22 -23.79
N VAL A 273 -18.00 -15.21 -22.94
CA VAL A 273 -18.04 -15.34 -21.48
C VAL A 273 -19.50 -15.49 -21.00
N ALA A 274 -20.40 -14.69 -21.54
CA ALA A 274 -21.83 -14.77 -21.19
C ALA A 274 -22.41 -16.16 -21.50
N ASN A 275 -22.11 -16.72 -22.69
CA ASN A 275 -22.54 -18.06 -23.10
C ASN A 275 -21.94 -19.15 -22.18
N LEU A 276 -20.64 -19.10 -21.93
CA LEU A 276 -19.97 -20.04 -21.02
C LEU A 276 -20.60 -20.04 -19.63
N LEU A 277 -20.89 -18.85 -19.08
CA LEU A 277 -21.51 -18.72 -17.78
C LEU A 277 -22.98 -19.16 -17.77
N TRP A 278 -23.72 -18.94 -18.87
CA TRP A 278 -25.08 -19.41 -19.04
C TRP A 278 -25.17 -20.93 -19.01
N GLU A 279 -24.31 -21.62 -19.80
CA GLU A 279 -24.22 -23.08 -19.80
C GLU A 279 -23.89 -23.63 -18.41
N LYS A 280 -22.91 -23.00 -17.75
CA LYS A 280 -22.48 -23.42 -16.39
C LYS A 280 -23.57 -23.22 -15.32
N LYS A 281 -24.46 -22.24 -15.48
CA LYS A 281 -25.55 -21.95 -14.54
C LYS A 281 -26.57 -23.07 -14.46
N THR A 282 -26.80 -23.82 -15.53
CA THR A 282 -27.77 -24.93 -15.57
C THR A 282 -27.44 -26.02 -14.56
N ASP A 283 -26.17 -26.29 -14.32
CA ASP A 283 -25.69 -27.33 -13.40
C ASP A 283 -25.18 -26.76 -12.07
N ALA A 284 -25.51 -25.49 -11.77
CA ALA A 284 -25.00 -24.81 -10.61
C ALA A 284 -25.60 -25.35 -9.30
N VAL A 285 -24.73 -25.85 -8.42
CA VAL A 285 -25.09 -26.36 -7.07
C VAL A 285 -24.83 -25.35 -5.95
N SER A 286 -24.42 -24.13 -6.32
CA SER A 286 -23.99 -23.07 -5.40
C SER A 286 -24.52 -21.72 -5.85
N GLU A 287 -24.68 -20.77 -4.93
CA GLU A 287 -24.93 -19.36 -5.29
C GLU A 287 -23.72 -18.69 -5.94
N TRP A 288 -22.50 -19.21 -5.68
CA TRP A 288 -21.26 -18.70 -6.24
C TRP A 288 -21.01 -19.27 -7.64
N VAL A 289 -20.56 -18.43 -8.55
CA VAL A 289 -20.13 -18.88 -9.89
C VAL A 289 -18.91 -19.79 -9.79
N PHE A 290 -18.00 -19.47 -8.89
CA PHE A 290 -16.81 -20.26 -8.59
C PHE A 290 -16.78 -20.65 -7.11
N PRO A 291 -17.46 -21.75 -6.72
CA PRO A 291 -17.51 -22.21 -5.35
C PRO A 291 -16.21 -22.89 -4.91
N HIS A 292 -15.99 -22.96 -3.61
CA HIS A 292 -14.91 -23.73 -3.02
C HIS A 292 -15.31 -25.20 -2.87
N TYR A 293 -14.63 -26.10 -3.56
CA TYR A 293 -14.80 -27.54 -3.33
C TYR A 293 -13.83 -28.05 -2.26
N PRO A 294 -14.25 -28.93 -1.34
CA PRO A 294 -15.53 -29.68 -1.30
C PRO A 294 -16.70 -28.97 -0.59
N LYS A 295 -16.60 -27.66 -0.27
CA LYS A 295 -17.65 -26.93 0.44
C LYS A 295 -18.27 -25.84 -0.43
N PRO A 296 -19.24 -26.19 -1.31
CA PRO A 296 -19.78 -25.26 -2.32
C PRO A 296 -20.60 -24.09 -1.74
N THR A 297 -20.92 -24.11 -0.45
CA THR A 297 -21.52 -22.97 0.25
C THR A 297 -20.57 -21.78 0.40
N ASP A 298 -19.27 -22.02 0.29
CA ASP A 298 -18.25 -20.99 0.43
C ASP A 298 -17.74 -20.56 -0.96
N PRO A 299 -17.34 -19.28 -1.14
CA PRO A 299 -16.70 -18.82 -2.37
C PRO A 299 -15.31 -19.43 -2.51
N LEU A 300 -14.77 -19.43 -3.73
CA LEU A 300 -13.41 -19.90 -3.99
C LEU A 300 -12.39 -19.13 -3.14
N HIS A 301 -11.55 -19.87 -2.44
CA HIS A 301 -10.48 -19.27 -1.63
C HIS A 301 -9.41 -18.66 -2.56
N PRO A 302 -9.12 -17.32 -2.47
CA PRO A 302 -8.22 -16.63 -3.41
C PRO A 302 -6.81 -17.22 -3.49
N SER A 303 -6.33 -17.89 -2.43
CA SER A 303 -5.01 -18.55 -2.46
C SER A 303 -5.00 -19.80 -3.34
N LEU A 304 -6.13 -20.51 -3.49
CA LEU A 304 -6.22 -21.68 -4.38
C LEU A 304 -6.06 -21.25 -5.84
N ALA A 305 -6.77 -20.19 -6.25
CA ALA A 305 -6.62 -19.59 -7.58
C ALA A 305 -5.16 -19.17 -7.86
N TYR A 306 -4.51 -18.54 -6.89
CA TYR A 306 -3.10 -18.15 -7.03
C TYR A 306 -2.16 -19.37 -7.11
N ASN A 307 -2.36 -20.40 -6.30
CA ASN A 307 -1.56 -21.61 -6.32
C ASN A 307 -1.73 -22.36 -7.63
N LYS A 308 -2.98 -22.42 -8.15
CA LYS A 308 -3.26 -23.03 -9.46
C LYS A 308 -2.54 -22.29 -10.59
N LEU A 309 -2.67 -20.97 -10.64
CA LEU A 309 -1.93 -20.14 -11.60
C LEU A 309 -0.43 -20.49 -11.59
N LYS A 310 0.19 -20.46 -10.42
CA LYS A 310 1.63 -20.76 -10.30
C LYS A 310 1.98 -22.19 -10.75
N SER A 311 1.15 -23.16 -10.45
CA SER A 311 1.34 -24.55 -10.85
C SER A 311 1.33 -24.69 -12.37
N VAL A 312 0.36 -24.09 -13.05
CA VAL A 312 0.22 -24.15 -14.51
C VAL A 312 1.38 -23.40 -15.19
N LEU A 313 1.69 -22.17 -14.76
CA LEU A 313 2.83 -21.42 -15.33
C LEU A 313 4.15 -22.18 -15.18
N LYS A 314 4.38 -22.84 -14.03
CA LYS A 314 5.57 -23.65 -13.80
C LYS A 314 5.59 -24.88 -14.71
N LYS A 315 4.46 -25.60 -14.87
CA LYS A 315 4.32 -26.79 -15.76
C LYS A 315 4.67 -26.44 -17.22
N LEU A 316 4.30 -25.22 -17.64
CA LEU A 316 4.50 -24.74 -19.01
C LEU A 316 5.82 -24.00 -19.22
N ASN A 317 6.67 -23.86 -18.19
CA ASN A 317 7.88 -23.04 -18.22
C ASN A 317 7.60 -21.58 -18.65
N LEU A 318 6.43 -21.04 -18.31
CA LEU A 318 6.06 -19.65 -18.54
C LEU A 318 6.57 -18.75 -17.41
N PRO A 319 6.69 -17.42 -17.66
CA PRO A 319 7.04 -16.46 -16.60
C PRO A 319 6.13 -16.60 -15.39
N LEU A 320 6.70 -16.59 -14.17
CA LEU A 320 5.94 -16.69 -12.93
C LEU A 320 5.26 -15.35 -12.63
N LEU A 321 4.02 -15.22 -13.03
CA LEU A 321 3.20 -14.04 -12.82
C LEU A 321 2.55 -14.03 -11.41
N ARG A 322 2.30 -12.84 -10.91
CA ARG A 322 1.34 -12.62 -9.83
C ARG A 322 -0.08 -12.71 -10.41
N PHE A 323 -1.06 -13.04 -9.59
CA PHE A 323 -2.44 -13.09 -10.08
C PHE A 323 -2.90 -11.77 -10.72
N HIS A 324 -2.51 -10.64 -10.14
CA HIS A 324 -2.83 -9.32 -10.70
C HIS A 324 -2.19 -9.04 -12.07
N ASP A 325 -1.17 -9.77 -12.44
CA ASP A 325 -0.53 -9.61 -13.75
C ASP A 325 -1.38 -10.21 -14.88
N LEU A 326 -2.36 -11.12 -14.60
CA LEU A 326 -3.39 -11.55 -15.56
C LEU A 326 -4.31 -10.38 -15.95
N ARG A 327 -4.70 -9.56 -14.97
CA ARG A 327 -5.45 -8.34 -15.24
C ARG A 327 -4.61 -7.33 -16.05
N HIS A 328 -3.30 -7.27 -15.84
CA HIS A 328 -2.41 -6.48 -16.71
C HIS A 328 -2.34 -7.07 -18.12
N THR A 329 -2.33 -8.41 -18.27
CA THR A 329 -2.43 -9.08 -19.55
C THR A 329 -3.71 -8.68 -20.28
N PHE A 330 -4.89 -8.79 -19.65
CA PHE A 330 -6.16 -8.31 -20.20
C PHE A 330 -6.06 -6.85 -20.65
N ALA A 331 -5.57 -5.96 -19.78
CA ALA A 331 -5.52 -4.54 -20.09
C ALA A 331 -4.58 -4.21 -21.26
N THR A 332 -3.45 -4.91 -21.38
CA THR A 332 -2.52 -4.75 -22.51
C THR A 332 -3.18 -5.19 -23.81
N HIS A 333 -3.75 -6.41 -23.86
CA HIS A 333 -4.43 -6.92 -25.06
C HIS A 333 -5.64 -6.07 -25.46
N ALA A 334 -6.42 -5.56 -24.48
CA ALA A 334 -7.54 -4.66 -24.74
C ALA A 334 -7.08 -3.32 -25.35
N THR A 335 -5.97 -2.78 -24.86
CA THR A 335 -5.37 -1.55 -25.39
C THR A 335 -4.82 -1.77 -26.81
N ASP A 336 -4.12 -2.88 -27.03
CA ASP A 336 -3.61 -3.27 -28.35
C ASP A 336 -4.76 -3.53 -29.35
N GLY A 337 -5.89 -4.04 -28.85
CA GLY A 337 -7.13 -4.20 -29.59
C GLY A 337 -7.94 -2.90 -29.83
N GLY A 338 -7.43 -1.75 -29.38
CA GLY A 338 -8.01 -0.42 -29.63
C GLY A 338 -9.08 0.03 -28.66
N VAL A 339 -9.23 -0.63 -27.50
CA VAL A 339 -10.14 -0.15 -26.45
C VAL A 339 -9.58 1.15 -25.87
N ASP A 340 -10.40 2.20 -25.83
CA ASP A 340 -9.97 3.49 -25.32
C ASP A 340 -9.64 3.43 -23.80
N PRO A 341 -8.62 4.18 -23.34
CA PRO A 341 -8.13 4.09 -21.96
C PRO A 341 -9.17 4.44 -20.89
N LYS A 342 -10.15 5.31 -21.21
CA LYS A 342 -11.20 5.71 -20.26
C LYS A 342 -12.22 4.59 -20.07
N THR A 343 -12.65 3.96 -21.16
CA THR A 343 -13.50 2.76 -21.13
C THR A 343 -12.79 1.63 -20.40
N LEU A 344 -11.52 1.39 -20.72
CA LEU A 344 -10.70 0.37 -20.03
C LEU A 344 -10.58 0.66 -18.53
N ALA A 345 -10.35 1.90 -18.14
CA ALA A 345 -10.32 2.29 -16.72
C ALA A 345 -11.66 2.01 -16.01
N GLY A 346 -12.77 2.26 -16.69
CA GLY A 346 -14.14 1.94 -16.23
C GLY A 346 -14.33 0.43 -16.03
N ILE A 347 -13.98 -0.39 -17.02
CA ILE A 347 -14.05 -1.86 -16.94
C ILE A 347 -13.20 -2.37 -15.77
N LEU A 348 -11.98 -1.87 -15.65
CA LEU A 348 -11.08 -2.25 -14.59
C LEU A 348 -11.48 -1.68 -13.20
N GLY A 349 -12.30 -0.64 -13.10
CA GLY A 349 -12.63 0.03 -11.84
C GLY A 349 -11.40 0.70 -11.23
N HIS A 350 -10.66 1.46 -12.03
CA HIS A 350 -9.62 2.35 -11.56
C HIS A 350 -10.24 3.68 -11.14
N THR A 351 -9.89 4.17 -9.97
CA THR A 351 -10.35 5.48 -9.47
C THR A 351 -9.78 6.65 -10.26
N ASP A 352 -8.64 6.45 -10.91
CA ASP A 352 -7.96 7.44 -11.74
C ASP A 352 -7.59 6.81 -13.09
N ALA A 353 -8.10 7.41 -14.17
CA ALA A 353 -7.79 7.00 -15.53
C ALA A 353 -6.31 7.26 -15.89
N SER A 354 -5.64 8.21 -15.21
CA SER A 354 -4.22 8.48 -15.42
C SER A 354 -3.36 7.25 -15.15
N PHE A 355 -3.74 6.44 -14.14
CA PHE A 355 -3.06 5.17 -13.86
C PHE A 355 -3.15 4.19 -15.05
N THR A 356 -4.27 4.15 -15.75
CA THR A 356 -4.45 3.31 -16.94
C THR A 356 -3.61 3.85 -18.10
N LEU A 357 -3.63 5.16 -18.32
CA LEU A 357 -2.81 5.84 -19.30
C LEU A 357 -1.31 5.58 -19.06
N ASP A 358 -0.80 5.91 -17.89
CA ASP A 358 0.62 5.75 -17.54
C ASP A 358 1.10 4.29 -17.61
N THR A 359 0.16 3.35 -17.48
CA THR A 359 0.49 1.93 -17.35
C THR A 359 0.47 1.18 -18.67
N TYR A 360 -0.49 1.50 -19.55
CA TYR A 360 -0.81 0.69 -20.72
C TYR A 360 -0.67 1.44 -22.05
N THR A 361 -0.61 2.77 -22.05
CA THR A 361 -0.41 3.53 -23.28
C THR A 361 1.07 3.73 -23.59
N HIS A 362 1.72 2.70 -24.12
CA HIS A 362 2.89 2.92 -24.97
C HIS A 362 2.37 3.14 -26.38
N VAL A 363 2.46 4.38 -26.87
CA VAL A 363 2.06 4.72 -28.25
C VAL A 363 2.94 3.91 -29.21
N THR A 364 2.38 2.86 -29.78
CA THR A 364 3.07 2.06 -30.78
C THR A 364 3.03 2.75 -32.14
N SER A 365 3.95 2.43 -33.04
CA SER A 365 3.95 2.93 -34.42
C SER A 365 2.67 2.59 -35.16
N ASP A 366 2.03 1.46 -34.82
CA ASP A 366 0.80 1.00 -35.47
C ASP A 366 -0.43 1.77 -34.96
N MET A 367 -0.46 2.14 -33.67
CA MET A 367 -1.45 3.08 -33.13
C MET A 367 -1.37 4.45 -33.81
N GLN A 368 -0.15 4.97 -34.06
CA GLN A 368 0.03 6.24 -34.78
C GLN A 368 -0.43 6.14 -36.23
N LYS A 369 -0.16 5.04 -36.94
CA LYS A 369 -0.67 4.81 -38.31
C LYS A 369 -2.20 4.71 -38.33
N GLY A 370 -2.79 3.95 -37.40
CA GLY A 370 -4.23 3.84 -37.26
C GLY A 370 -4.90 5.19 -37.01
N ALA A 371 -4.38 5.98 -36.06
CA ALA A 371 -4.86 7.34 -35.79
C ALA A 371 -4.72 8.25 -37.02
N SER A 372 -3.61 8.16 -37.74
CA SER A 372 -3.41 8.93 -38.98
C SER A 372 -4.42 8.58 -40.07
N ALA A 373 -4.75 7.29 -40.23
CA ALA A 373 -5.79 6.84 -41.17
C ALA A 373 -7.16 7.40 -40.79
N VAL A 374 -7.56 7.28 -39.54
CA VAL A 374 -8.84 7.82 -39.02
C VAL A 374 -8.94 9.34 -39.26
N VAL A 375 -7.87 10.09 -38.93
CA VAL A 375 -7.83 11.54 -39.16
C VAL A 375 -7.94 11.87 -40.64
N ASN A 376 -7.23 11.12 -41.49
CA ASN A 376 -7.35 11.31 -42.95
C ASN A 376 -8.76 11.08 -43.46
N ASP A 377 -9.42 9.98 -43.05
CA ASP A 377 -10.76 9.65 -43.47
C ASP A 377 -11.79 10.69 -42.99
N MET A 378 -11.63 11.15 -41.74
CA MET A 378 -12.46 12.23 -41.20
C MET A 378 -12.29 13.54 -41.99
N MET A 379 -11.05 13.91 -42.33
CA MET A 379 -10.76 15.15 -43.05
C MET A 379 -11.19 15.08 -44.51
N GLN A 380 -11.13 13.90 -45.15
CA GLN A 380 -11.66 13.76 -46.52
C GLN A 380 -13.15 14.03 -46.62
N GLN A 381 -13.95 13.79 -45.58
CA GLN A 381 -15.37 14.13 -45.53
C GLN A 381 -15.65 15.64 -45.57
N PHE A 382 -14.68 16.47 -45.24
CA PHE A 382 -14.78 17.93 -45.24
C PHE A 382 -14.15 18.59 -46.47
N LEU A 383 -13.47 17.82 -47.34
CA LEU A 383 -12.75 18.32 -48.51
C LEU A 383 -13.48 18.06 -49.82
N ILE A 384 -14.79 17.64 -49.77
CA ILE A 384 -15.66 17.46 -50.92
C ILE A 384 -16.50 18.70 -51.15
#